data_fe22e211b69eeb2f22fc6f3e7d0e159e
#
_entry.id   fe22e211b69eeb2f22fc6f3e7d0e159e
#
_cell.length_a   1.000
_cell.length_b   1.000
_cell.length_c   1.000
_cell.angle_alpha   90.00
_cell.angle_beta   90.00
_cell.angle_gamma   90.00
#
_symmetry.space_group_name_H-M   'P 1'
#
loop_
_entity.id
_entity.type
_entity.pdbx_description
1 polymer ?
#
loop_
_entity_poly.entity_id
_entity_poly.type
_entity_poly.pdbx_seq_one_letter_code
_entity_poly.pdbx_strand_id
1 'polypeptide(L)'
;MFEIGVDIGGTNIKYGLVNEALEIVAHGSIPFPKTTAEDMADKLAAALRAMLAEQGVTEIGSIGIVVPGSIDRSGEVVIAAYNLGFHDVPLRAIMQARFPGVPVYIANDANG
;
A
#
# COMPACT_ATOMS: atom_id res chain seq x y z
N MET A 1 -10.40 -1.09 15.43
CA MET A 1 -9.77 -0.04 14.60
C MET A 1 -9.63 -0.55 13.17
N PHE A 2 -9.90 0.29 12.21
CA PHE A 2 -9.80 -0.12 10.80
C PHE A 2 -8.34 -0.26 10.36
N GLU A 3 -8.12 -1.11 9.36
CA GLU A 3 -6.82 -1.29 8.73
C GLU A 3 -6.98 -1.24 7.22
N ILE A 4 -5.91 -0.87 6.52
CA ILE A 4 -5.91 -0.83 5.05
C ILE A 4 -4.98 -1.92 4.54
N GLY A 5 -5.48 -2.67 3.55
CA GLY A 5 -4.68 -3.62 2.80
C GLY A 5 -4.49 -3.13 1.38
N VAL A 6 -3.27 -3.23 0.86
CA VAL A 6 -2.92 -2.80 -0.49
C VAL A 6 -2.19 -3.93 -1.20
N ASP A 7 -2.58 -4.20 -2.45
CA ASP A 7 -1.92 -5.18 -3.30
C ASP A 7 -1.45 -4.47 -4.56
N ILE A 8 -0.15 -4.31 -4.70
CA ILE A 8 0.45 -3.63 -5.84
C ILE A 8 0.74 -4.65 -6.93
N GLY A 9 0.07 -4.51 -8.06
CA GLY A 9 0.29 -5.34 -9.24
C GLY A 9 0.88 -4.54 -10.38
N GLY A 10 1.31 -5.23 -11.42
CA GLY A 10 1.92 -4.58 -12.60
C GLY A 10 0.96 -3.77 -13.46
N THR A 11 -0.33 -4.01 -13.33
CA THR A 11 -1.36 -3.28 -14.10
C THR A 11 -2.27 -2.45 -13.22
N ASN A 12 -2.56 -2.93 -12.01
CA ASN A 12 -3.48 -2.25 -11.08
C ASN A 12 -2.97 -2.35 -9.66
N ILE A 13 -3.31 -1.36 -8.87
CA ILE A 13 -3.13 -1.38 -7.42
C ILE A 13 -4.51 -1.54 -6.82
N LYS A 14 -4.71 -2.61 -6.05
CA LYS A 14 -5.98 -2.88 -5.36
C LYS A 14 -5.82 -2.54 -3.89
N TYR A 15 -6.88 -2.01 -3.29
CA TYR A 15 -6.84 -1.68 -1.88
C TYR A 15 -8.20 -1.92 -1.24
N GLY A 16 -8.19 -2.12 0.07
CA GLY A 16 -9.40 -2.35 0.83
C GLY A 16 -9.31 -1.83 2.25
N LEU A 17 -10.44 -1.52 2.81
CA LEU A 17 -10.60 -1.11 4.21
C LEU A 17 -11.21 -2.28 4.97
N VAL A 18 -10.54 -2.70 6.03
CA VAL A 18 -10.92 -3.87 6.82
C VAL A 18 -11.26 -3.43 8.24
N ASN A 19 -12.39 -3.92 8.76
CA ASN A 19 -12.80 -3.61 10.13
C ASN A 19 -12.20 -4.61 11.13
N GLU A 20 -12.54 -4.46 12.41
CA GLU A 20 -12.03 -5.31 13.48
C GLU A 20 -12.46 -6.78 13.35
N ALA A 21 -13.57 -7.02 12.68
CA ALA A 21 -14.07 -8.38 12.42
C ALA A 21 -13.40 -9.01 11.19
N LEU A 22 -12.39 -8.36 10.61
CA LEU A 22 -11.68 -8.80 9.41
C LEU A 22 -12.57 -8.84 8.16
N GLU A 23 -13.60 -8.00 8.14
CA GLU A 23 -14.48 -7.86 6.99
C GLU A 23 -14.04 -6.67 6.14
N ILE A 24 -14.04 -6.84 4.82
CA ILE A 24 -13.74 -5.76 3.88
C ILE A 24 -14.99 -4.91 3.75
N VAL A 25 -14.94 -3.68 4.27
CA VAL A 25 -16.09 -2.78 4.27
C VAL A 25 -16.07 -1.81 3.10
N ALA A 26 -14.92 -1.63 2.45
CA ALA A 26 -14.78 -0.83 1.23
C ALA A 26 -13.56 -1.30 0.48
N HIS A 27 -13.57 -1.15 -0.84
CA HIS A 27 -12.42 -1.51 -1.67
C HIS A 27 -12.43 -0.69 -2.95
N GLY A 28 -11.28 -0.65 -3.61
CA GLY A 28 -11.14 0.02 -4.89
C GLY A 28 -9.86 -0.39 -5.58
N SER A 29 -9.61 0.21 -6.72
CA SER A 29 -8.37 0.01 -7.45
C SER A 29 -8.03 1.24 -8.28
N ILE A 30 -6.74 1.40 -8.55
CA ILE A 30 -6.24 2.42 -9.48
C ILE A 30 -5.30 1.74 -10.46
N PRO A 31 -5.13 2.28 -11.67
CA PRO A 31 -4.11 1.77 -12.58
C PRO A 31 -2.72 1.97 -11.99
N PHE A 32 -1.82 1.03 -12.22
CA PHE A 32 -0.44 1.20 -11.78
C PHE A 32 0.24 2.26 -12.66
N PRO A 33 0.63 3.42 -12.09
CA PRO A 33 1.30 4.45 -12.87
C PRO A 33 2.75 4.06 -13.13
N LYS A 34 3.15 3.98 -14.39
CA LYS A 34 4.51 3.61 -14.75
C LYS A 34 5.42 4.84 -14.69
N THR A 35 5.59 5.36 -13.49
CA THR A 35 6.38 6.55 -13.21
C THR A 35 7.30 6.27 -12.03
N THR A 36 7.57 7.26 -11.18
CA THR A 36 8.40 7.08 -10.00
C THR A 36 7.61 6.43 -8.87
N ALA A 37 8.30 5.85 -7.91
CA ALA A 37 7.67 5.29 -6.72
C ALA A 37 6.97 6.37 -5.90
N GLU A 38 7.54 7.57 -5.83
CA GLU A 38 6.92 8.70 -5.14
C GLU A 38 5.61 9.12 -5.81
N ASP A 39 5.57 9.18 -7.14
CA ASP A 39 4.36 9.52 -7.86
C ASP A 39 3.28 8.46 -7.65
N MET A 40 3.66 7.20 -7.72
CA MET A 40 2.75 6.09 -7.43
C MET A 40 2.20 6.20 -6.01
N ALA A 41 3.06 6.50 -5.04
CA ALA A 41 2.65 6.64 -3.64
C ALA A 41 1.70 7.82 -3.43
N ASP A 42 1.91 8.93 -4.13
CA ASP A 42 1.01 10.08 -4.07
C ASP A 42 -0.38 9.74 -4.59
N LYS A 43 -0.45 9.04 -5.72
CA LYS A 43 -1.72 8.62 -6.31
C LYS A 43 -2.44 7.61 -5.42
N LEU A 44 -1.69 6.65 -4.88
CA LEU A 44 -2.24 5.66 -3.96
C LEU A 44 -2.75 6.34 -2.68
N ALA A 45 -1.98 7.24 -2.10
CA ALA A 45 -2.38 7.94 -0.89
C ALA A 45 -3.66 8.75 -1.12
N ALA A 46 -3.78 9.41 -2.26
CA ALA A 46 -5.00 10.15 -2.60
C ALA A 46 -6.21 9.22 -2.67
N ALA A 47 -6.06 8.05 -3.30
CA ALA A 47 -7.13 7.07 -3.40
C ALA A 47 -7.52 6.51 -2.03
N LEU A 48 -6.56 6.22 -1.18
CA LEU A 48 -6.82 5.72 0.17
C LEU A 48 -7.55 6.77 1.02
N ARG A 49 -7.14 8.02 0.93
CA ARG A 49 -7.80 9.11 1.66
C ARG A 49 -9.23 9.34 1.18
N ALA A 50 -9.46 9.23 -0.12
CA ALA A 50 -10.81 9.33 -0.67
C ALA A 50 -11.71 8.22 -0.13
N MET A 51 -11.21 6.99 -0.08
CA MET A 51 -11.95 5.86 0.48
C MET A 51 -12.29 6.10 1.95
N LEU A 52 -11.32 6.55 2.75
CA LEU A 52 -11.53 6.84 4.17
C LEU A 52 -12.59 7.93 4.35
N ALA A 53 -12.54 8.97 3.54
CA ALA A 53 -13.51 10.07 3.61
C ALA A 53 -14.92 9.59 3.27
N GLU A 54 -15.06 8.74 2.25
CA GLU A 54 -16.34 8.16 1.86
C GLU A 54 -16.95 7.30 2.97
N GLN A 55 -16.09 6.60 3.71
CA GLN A 55 -16.54 5.72 4.80
C GLN A 55 -16.64 6.44 6.14
N GLY A 56 -16.26 7.72 6.21
CA GLY A 56 -16.28 8.47 7.45
C GLY A 56 -15.26 7.99 8.47
N VAL A 57 -14.19 7.38 8.03
CA VAL A 57 -13.14 6.83 8.90
C VAL A 57 -12.02 7.86 9.04
N THR A 58 -11.71 8.26 10.27
CA THR A 58 -10.69 9.26 10.55
C THR A 58 -9.41 8.66 11.12
N GLU A 59 -9.46 7.43 11.64
CA GLU A 59 -8.31 6.77 12.24
C GLU A 59 -8.18 5.34 11.70
N ILE A 60 -6.95 4.95 11.38
CA ILE A 60 -6.65 3.58 10.95
C ILE A 60 -5.46 3.06 11.78
N GLY A 61 -5.45 1.75 12.03
CA GLY A 61 -4.43 1.12 12.86
C GLY A 61 -3.14 0.81 12.12
N SER A 62 -3.24 0.44 10.85
CA SER A 62 -2.07 0.10 10.04
C SER A 62 -2.41 0.07 8.57
N ILE A 63 -1.36 0.09 7.75
CA ILE A 63 -1.45 -0.12 6.30
C ILE A 63 -0.51 -1.27 5.96
N GLY A 64 -1.07 -2.35 5.42
CA GLY A 64 -0.29 -3.48 4.93
C GLY A 64 -0.22 -3.45 3.42
N ILE A 65 0.99 -3.56 2.86
CA ILE A 65 1.20 -3.49 1.42
C ILE A 65 1.88 -4.77 0.95
N VAL A 66 1.28 -5.42 -0.03
CA VAL A 66 1.83 -6.62 -0.65
C VAL A 66 2.39 -6.23 -2.02
N VAL A 67 3.62 -6.64 -2.30
CA VAL A 67 4.29 -6.35 -3.58
C VAL A 67 4.81 -7.66 -4.20
N PRO A 68 4.83 -7.74 -5.55
CA PRO A 68 5.48 -8.86 -6.23
C PRO A 68 6.98 -8.54 -6.37
N GLY A 69 7.84 -9.24 -5.65
CA GLY A 69 9.27 -9.02 -5.75
C GLY A 69 10.01 -9.31 -4.46
N SER A 70 11.28 -8.96 -4.45
CA SER A 70 12.15 -9.18 -3.30
C SER A 70 12.09 -8.00 -2.35
N ILE A 71 12.02 -8.29 -1.07
CA ILE A 71 11.99 -7.28 -0.01
C ILE A 71 13.19 -7.55 0.90
N ASP A 72 13.83 -6.51 1.44
CA ASP A 72 14.94 -6.68 2.35
C ASP A 72 14.48 -7.26 3.70
N ARG A 73 15.45 -7.63 4.55
CA ARG A 73 15.14 -8.27 5.83
C ARG A 73 14.35 -7.38 6.79
N SER A 74 14.52 -6.07 6.68
CA SER A 74 13.79 -5.14 7.54
C SER A 74 12.34 -4.95 7.13
N GLY A 75 11.98 -5.38 5.90
CA GLY A 75 10.65 -5.13 5.35
C GLY A 75 10.42 -3.69 4.95
N GLU A 76 11.48 -2.93 4.72
CA GLU A 76 11.38 -1.51 4.40
C GLU A 76 11.61 -1.20 2.93
N VAL A 77 12.49 -1.97 2.27
CA VAL A 77 12.94 -1.67 0.92
C VAL A 77 12.53 -2.77 -0.04
N VAL A 78 11.91 -2.39 -1.15
CA VAL A 78 11.67 -3.31 -2.27
C VAL A 78 12.96 -3.38 -3.08
N ILE A 79 13.70 -4.48 -2.94
CA ILE A 79 15.00 -4.65 -3.60
C ILE A 79 14.80 -4.74 -5.11
N ALA A 80 13.86 -5.56 -5.55
CA ALA A 80 13.57 -5.71 -6.96
C ALA A 80 12.12 -6.16 -7.17
N ALA A 81 11.43 -5.47 -8.05
CA ALA A 81 10.11 -5.85 -8.53
C ALA A 81 10.06 -5.43 -10.00
N TYR A 82 10.60 -6.27 -10.86
CA TYR A 82 10.86 -5.92 -12.26
C TYR A 82 9.60 -5.57 -13.05
N ASN A 83 8.50 -6.24 -12.78
CA ASN A 83 7.23 -5.92 -13.43
C ASN A 83 6.66 -4.56 -13.01
N LEU A 84 7.17 -3.97 -11.92
CA LEU A 84 6.80 -2.63 -11.47
C LEU A 84 7.87 -1.60 -11.83
N GLY A 85 9.04 -2.04 -12.29
CA GLY A 85 10.16 -1.15 -12.53
C GLY A 85 10.84 -0.68 -11.25
N PHE A 86 10.62 -1.37 -10.14
CA PHE A 86 11.19 -0.99 -8.84
C PHE A 86 12.55 -1.65 -8.64
N HIS A 87 13.50 -0.87 -8.14
CA HIS A 87 14.81 -1.35 -7.75
C HIS A 87 15.30 -0.51 -6.56
N ASP A 88 15.56 -1.16 -5.44
CA ASP A 88 16.00 -0.51 -4.19
C ASP A 88 15.07 0.63 -3.76
N VAL A 89 13.76 0.42 -3.85
CA VAL A 89 12.75 1.42 -3.50
C VAL A 89 12.43 1.35 -2.01
N PRO A 90 12.69 2.41 -1.23
CA PRO A 90 12.33 2.43 0.20
C PRO A 90 10.83 2.69 0.38
N LEU A 91 10.02 1.74 -0.05
CA LEU A 91 8.57 1.89 -0.14
C LEU A 91 7.92 2.17 1.21
N ARG A 92 8.40 1.52 2.27
CA ARG A 92 7.86 1.75 3.61
C ARG A 92 8.01 3.21 4.02
N ALA A 93 9.21 3.78 3.87
CA ALA A 93 9.47 5.17 4.21
C ALA A 93 8.66 6.13 3.34
N ILE A 94 8.54 5.83 2.05
CA ILE A 94 7.77 6.64 1.11
C ILE A 94 6.30 6.70 1.53
N MET A 95 5.71 5.55 1.83
CA MET A 95 4.32 5.50 2.28
C MET A 95 4.14 6.06 3.69
N GLN A 96 5.10 5.81 4.58
CA GLN A 96 5.05 6.32 5.94
C GLN A 96 5.04 7.85 5.98
N ALA A 97 5.75 8.50 5.05
CA ALA A 97 5.77 9.95 4.95
C ALA A 97 4.39 10.52 4.60
N ARG A 98 3.55 9.75 3.93
CA ARG A 98 2.22 10.17 3.51
C ARG A 98 1.14 9.85 4.55
N PHE A 99 1.44 8.98 5.49
CA PHE A 99 0.53 8.58 6.58
C PHE A 99 1.28 8.63 7.91
N PRO A 100 1.66 9.84 8.37
CA PRO A 100 2.39 9.97 9.64
C PRO A 100 1.59 9.39 10.80
N GLY A 101 2.27 8.66 11.68
CA GLY A 101 1.62 8.06 12.84
C GLY A 101 0.88 6.76 12.58
N VAL A 102 0.80 6.31 11.32
CA VAL A 102 0.16 5.04 10.97
C VAL A 102 1.23 4.03 10.59
N PRO A 103 1.38 2.91 11.32
CA PRO A 103 2.38 1.90 10.95
C PRO A 103 2.14 1.35 9.54
N VAL A 104 3.20 1.27 8.75
CA VAL A 104 3.16 0.73 7.39
C VAL A 104 4.01 -0.54 7.36
N TYR A 105 3.45 -1.62 6.81
CA TYR A 105 4.12 -2.90 6.67
C TYR A 105 4.15 -3.31 5.21
N ILE A 106 5.25 -3.91 4.78
CA ILE A 106 5.41 -4.38 3.42
C ILE A 106 5.74 -5.86 3.44
N ALA A 107 5.08 -6.63 2.59
CA ALA A 107 5.31 -8.06 2.45
C ALA A 107 5.38 -8.45 0.97
N ASN A 108 6.05 -9.55 0.70
CA ASN A 108 6.12 -10.16 -0.61
C ASN A 108 4.90 -11.06 -0.81
N ASP A 109 4.23 -10.98 -1.96
CA ASP A 109 3.04 -11.77 -2.23
C ASP A 109 3.33 -13.27 -2.38
N ALA A 110 4.56 -13.64 -2.74
CA ALA A 110 4.95 -15.05 -2.87
C ALA A 110 5.07 -15.76 -1.54
N ASN A 111 5.11 -15.03 -0.44
CA ASN A 111 5.20 -15.59 0.91
C ASN A 111 3.83 -15.71 1.58
N GLY A 112 2.79 -15.54 0.81
CA GLY A 112 1.42 -15.56 1.30
C GLY A 112 0.99 -16.81 2.02
#